data_b483e08aca4b436a7029039df0e42f0f
#
_entry.id   b483e08aca4b436a7029039df0e42f0f
#
_cell.length_a   1.000
_cell.length_b   1.000
_cell.length_c   1.000
_cell.angle_alpha   90.00
_cell.angle_beta   90.00
_cell.angle_gamma   90.00
#
_symmetry.space_group_name_H-M   'P 1'
#
loop_
_entity.id
_entity.type
_entity.pdbx_description
1 polymer ?
#
loop_
_entity_poly.entity_id
_entity_poly.type
_entity_poly.pdbx_seq_one_letter_code
_entity_poly.pdbx_strand_id
1 'polypeptide(L)'
;RFQDVARTSGRSMPPDEFLSLWHDASPTMEVHTSGSTGTPKRIYIEKERMRASARMTCDFLGLRQGGTALLCMPLDYIAGKMMAVRALERGMKLLSVEPGSHPLGSANMEGIGNPPVIDLSAMVPLQVWNTLQVPEEREWLCRIRHLIIGGGAISPELEKELRTLPINVWSSYGMTETLSHIALRRISEDHYTPLPGISLEQAEDGCLIIDAPALCPERLHTNDIVRFHGKNRFQIIGRKDNTICSGGIKIQIEEVEAWL
;
A
#
# COMPACT_ATOMS: atom_id res chain seq x y z
N ARG A 1 -16.72 -14.07 5.52
CA ARG A 1 -17.20 -14.79 4.32
C ARG A 1 -16.76 -13.97 3.11
N PHE A 2 -16.02 -14.61 2.18
CA PHE A 2 -15.73 -14.03 0.88
C PHE A 2 -17.00 -14.08 0.02
N GLN A 3 -17.31 -12.98 -0.66
CA GLN A 3 -18.28 -12.98 -1.75
C GLN A 3 -17.49 -12.76 -3.04
N ASP A 4 -17.42 -13.82 -3.88
CA ASP A 4 -16.87 -13.72 -5.22
C ASP A 4 -17.88 -13.03 -6.14
N VAL A 5 -17.38 -12.06 -6.88
CA VAL A 5 -18.10 -11.48 -8.00
C VAL A 5 -17.31 -11.70 -9.27
N ALA A 6 -17.91 -12.48 -10.14
CA ALA A 6 -17.62 -12.73 -11.56
C ALA A 6 -16.16 -12.85 -12.01
N ARG A 7 -15.82 -14.04 -12.50
CA ARG A 7 -14.58 -14.37 -13.22
C ARG A 7 -14.68 -13.95 -14.69
N THR A 8 -13.70 -13.15 -15.16
CA THR A 8 -13.32 -13.13 -16.57
C THR A 8 -11.80 -13.08 -16.73
N SER A 9 -11.27 -14.14 -17.32
CA SER A 9 -10.04 -14.33 -18.12
C SER A 9 -8.80 -13.44 -17.84
N GLY A 10 -8.05 -13.80 -16.84
CA GLY A 10 -6.66 -13.39 -16.61
C GLY A 10 -6.28 -13.87 -15.22
N ARG A 11 -5.65 -15.06 -15.09
CA ARG A 11 -5.50 -15.81 -13.84
C ARG A 11 -4.82 -15.02 -12.72
N SER A 12 -5.57 -14.17 -12.01
CA SER A 12 -5.24 -13.80 -10.64
C SER A 12 -5.62 -14.94 -9.70
N MET A 13 -4.80 -15.16 -8.67
CA MET A 13 -5.10 -16.14 -7.62
C MET A 13 -6.50 -15.88 -7.05
N PRO A 14 -7.42 -16.88 -7.06
CA PRO A 14 -8.75 -16.70 -6.48
C PRO A 14 -8.69 -16.55 -4.96
N PRO A 15 -9.64 -15.86 -4.33
CA PRO A 15 -9.72 -15.73 -2.87
C PRO A 15 -9.74 -17.07 -2.13
N ASP A 16 -10.43 -18.06 -2.63
CA ASP A 16 -10.50 -19.41 -2.02
C ASP A 16 -9.15 -20.14 -2.03
N GLU A 17 -8.38 -20.00 -3.12
CA GLU A 17 -7.01 -20.52 -3.20
C GLU A 17 -6.10 -19.81 -2.19
N PHE A 18 -6.18 -18.49 -2.09
CA PHE A 18 -5.45 -17.74 -1.08
C PHE A 18 -5.81 -18.22 0.33
N LEU A 19 -7.08 -18.40 0.65
CA LEU A 19 -7.51 -18.88 1.97
C LEU A 19 -6.99 -20.28 2.27
N SER A 20 -7.02 -21.18 1.29
CA SER A 20 -6.48 -22.54 1.43
C SER A 20 -4.98 -22.48 1.79
N LEU A 21 -4.20 -21.69 1.06
CA LEU A 21 -2.78 -21.48 1.33
C LEU A 21 -2.52 -20.73 2.67
N TRP A 22 -3.41 -19.80 3.05
CA TRP A 22 -3.29 -19.09 4.32
C TRP A 22 -3.49 -19.99 5.53
N HIS A 23 -4.41 -20.95 5.42
CA HIS A 23 -4.77 -21.84 6.52
C HIS A 23 -4.07 -23.22 6.48
N ASP A 24 -3.23 -23.47 5.47
CA ASP A 24 -2.42 -24.68 5.45
C ASP A 24 -1.37 -24.71 6.58
N ALA A 25 -0.73 -25.85 6.77
CA ALA A 25 0.28 -26.06 7.81
C ALA A 25 1.62 -25.37 7.53
N SER A 26 1.83 -24.76 6.36
CA SER A 26 3.05 -24.04 6.03
C SER A 26 3.20 -22.79 6.89
N PRO A 27 4.35 -22.54 7.54
CA PRO A 27 4.59 -21.30 8.25
C PRO A 27 4.83 -20.11 7.31
N THR A 28 5.04 -20.36 6.01
CA THR A 28 5.38 -19.35 5.02
C THR A 28 4.35 -19.31 3.90
N MET A 29 4.31 -18.17 3.21
CA MET A 29 3.54 -17.95 2.00
C MET A 29 4.44 -17.49 0.86
N GLU A 30 4.26 -18.07 -0.32
CA GLU A 30 4.94 -17.63 -1.54
C GLU A 30 4.38 -16.28 -2.01
N VAL A 31 5.30 -15.37 -2.36
CA VAL A 31 4.99 -14.04 -2.87
C VAL A 31 5.88 -13.74 -4.07
N HIS A 32 5.33 -13.10 -5.07
CA HIS A 32 6.10 -12.58 -6.20
C HIS A 32 6.45 -11.12 -5.98
N THR A 33 7.71 -10.76 -6.21
CA THR A 33 8.13 -9.35 -6.24
C THR A 33 7.73 -8.75 -7.58
N SER A 34 7.25 -7.51 -7.59
CA SER A 34 6.89 -6.78 -8.81
C SER A 34 8.07 -6.37 -9.70
N GLY A 35 9.30 -6.74 -9.31
CA GLY A 35 10.55 -6.59 -10.07
C GLY A 35 10.70 -5.29 -10.87
N SER A 36 11.19 -4.22 -10.26
CA SER A 36 11.59 -3.00 -10.98
C SER A 36 12.77 -3.23 -11.95
N THR A 37 13.45 -4.38 -11.88
CA THR A 37 14.69 -4.65 -12.60
C THR A 37 14.73 -5.99 -13.36
N GLY A 38 13.59 -6.69 -13.56
CA GLY A 38 13.62 -7.96 -14.29
C GLY A 38 12.51 -8.96 -13.95
N THR A 39 12.79 -10.23 -14.16
CA THR A 39 11.86 -11.33 -13.91
C THR A 39 11.39 -11.35 -12.45
N PRO A 40 10.08 -11.46 -12.17
CA PRO A 40 9.56 -11.56 -10.81
C PRO A 40 10.25 -12.68 -10.04
N LYS A 41 10.79 -12.37 -8.87
CA LYS A 41 11.42 -13.36 -8.00
C LYS A 41 10.38 -13.91 -7.03
N ARG A 42 10.40 -15.23 -6.85
CA ARG A 42 9.62 -15.89 -5.80
C ARG A 42 10.35 -15.74 -4.47
N ILE A 43 9.66 -15.26 -3.47
CA ILE A 43 10.14 -15.21 -2.09
C ILE A 43 9.13 -15.86 -1.17
N TYR A 44 9.61 -16.45 -0.07
CA TYR A 44 8.78 -17.07 0.94
C TYR A 44 8.79 -16.19 2.18
N ILE A 45 7.63 -15.77 2.60
CA ILE A 45 7.43 -14.86 3.73
C ILE A 45 6.73 -15.60 4.86
N GLU A 46 7.22 -15.44 6.06
CA GLU A 46 6.57 -16.00 7.26
C GLU A 46 5.19 -15.38 7.46
N LYS A 47 4.17 -16.22 7.58
CA LYS A 47 2.78 -15.79 7.81
C LYS A 47 2.66 -14.92 9.05
N GLU A 48 3.46 -15.18 10.11
CA GLU A 48 3.41 -14.39 11.33
C GLU A 48 3.90 -12.95 11.12
N ARG A 49 4.90 -12.73 10.27
CA ARG A 49 5.32 -11.36 9.88
C ARG A 49 4.23 -10.63 9.09
N MET A 50 3.53 -11.36 8.20
CA MET A 50 2.38 -10.79 7.49
C MET A 50 1.28 -10.39 8.46
N ARG A 51 0.99 -11.22 9.50
CA ARG A 51 0.04 -10.89 10.57
C ARG A 51 0.48 -9.66 11.35
N ALA A 52 1.77 -9.59 11.75
CA ALA A 52 2.32 -8.45 12.47
C ALA A 52 2.13 -7.14 11.68
N SER A 53 2.50 -7.13 10.38
CA SER A 53 2.29 -5.99 9.49
C SER A 53 0.82 -5.59 9.37
N ALA A 54 -0.06 -6.58 9.26
CA ALA A 54 -1.51 -6.34 9.18
C ALA A 54 -2.04 -5.69 10.46
N ARG A 55 -1.66 -6.21 11.64
CA ARG A 55 -2.04 -5.64 12.96
C ARG A 55 -1.57 -4.20 13.08
N MET A 56 -0.30 -3.91 12.77
CA MET A 56 0.25 -2.55 12.82
C MET A 56 -0.57 -1.57 11.98
N THR A 57 -0.91 -1.93 10.74
CA THR A 57 -1.74 -1.10 9.86
C THR A 57 -3.14 -0.91 10.42
N CYS A 58 -3.78 -1.99 10.86
CA CYS A 58 -5.14 -1.94 11.39
C CYS A 58 -5.23 -1.09 12.65
N ASP A 59 -4.23 -1.18 13.55
CA ASP A 59 -4.17 -0.39 14.77
C ASP A 59 -3.92 1.08 14.48
N PHE A 60 -3.00 1.39 13.57
CA PHE A 60 -2.71 2.76 13.13
C PHE A 60 -3.95 3.47 12.56
N LEU A 61 -4.73 2.76 11.74
CA LEU A 61 -5.94 3.29 11.12
C LEU A 61 -7.20 3.19 12.02
N GLY A 62 -7.09 2.55 13.19
CA GLY A 62 -8.22 2.36 14.10
C GLY A 62 -9.32 1.46 13.51
N LEU A 63 -8.96 0.50 12.65
CA LEU A 63 -9.92 -0.41 12.03
C LEU A 63 -10.53 -1.34 13.07
N ARG A 64 -11.84 -1.61 12.93
CA ARG A 64 -12.62 -2.42 13.89
C ARG A 64 -13.03 -3.76 13.30
N GLN A 65 -13.25 -4.73 14.18
CA GLN A 65 -13.87 -6.00 13.83
C GLN A 65 -15.26 -5.77 13.21
N GLY A 66 -15.63 -6.59 12.22
CA GLY A 66 -16.91 -6.50 11.52
C GLY A 66 -16.98 -5.40 10.45
N GLY A 67 -15.93 -4.58 10.30
CA GLY A 67 -15.82 -3.61 9.21
C GLY A 67 -15.73 -4.27 7.84
N THR A 68 -15.67 -3.46 6.79
CA THR A 68 -15.61 -3.93 5.40
C THR A 68 -14.30 -3.49 4.74
N ALA A 69 -13.61 -4.42 4.09
CA ALA A 69 -12.43 -4.16 3.26
C ALA A 69 -12.73 -4.50 1.80
N LEU A 70 -12.22 -3.68 0.86
CA LEU A 70 -12.37 -3.90 -0.58
C LEU A 70 -11.01 -4.24 -1.19
N LEU A 71 -10.91 -5.43 -1.79
CA LEU A 71 -9.74 -5.91 -2.51
C LEU A 71 -9.87 -5.57 -3.99
N CYS A 72 -9.01 -4.67 -4.47
CA CYS A 72 -8.93 -4.20 -5.85
C CYS A 72 -7.64 -4.63 -6.55
N MET A 73 -6.78 -5.38 -5.87
CA MET A 73 -5.46 -5.77 -6.35
C MET A 73 -5.32 -7.28 -6.45
N PRO A 74 -4.51 -7.80 -7.40
CA PRO A 74 -4.31 -9.24 -7.55
C PRO A 74 -3.69 -9.86 -6.30
N LEU A 75 -4.21 -11.02 -5.89
CA LEU A 75 -3.67 -11.85 -4.80
C LEU A 75 -2.35 -12.54 -5.16
N ASP A 76 -1.89 -12.45 -6.40
CA ASP A 76 -0.57 -12.93 -6.82
C ASP A 76 0.56 -12.12 -6.18
N TYR A 77 0.33 -10.84 -5.95
CA TYR A 77 1.30 -9.89 -5.42
C TYR A 77 1.09 -9.60 -3.93
N ILE A 78 2.17 -9.17 -3.28
CA ILE A 78 2.17 -8.89 -1.84
C ILE A 78 1.10 -7.87 -1.44
N ALA A 79 0.83 -6.87 -2.27
CA ALA A 79 -0.14 -5.82 -1.95
C ALA A 79 -1.57 -6.38 -1.81
N GLY A 80 -2.01 -7.25 -2.74
CA GLY A 80 -3.31 -7.92 -2.66
C GLY A 80 -3.37 -8.90 -1.48
N LYS A 81 -2.32 -9.73 -1.30
CA LYS A 81 -2.23 -10.64 -0.16
C LYS A 81 -2.35 -9.89 1.17
N MET A 82 -1.63 -8.78 1.33
CA MET A 82 -1.67 -8.00 2.57
C MET A 82 -3.02 -7.33 2.82
N MET A 83 -3.79 -7.00 1.78
CA MET A 83 -5.18 -6.55 1.96
C MET A 83 -6.06 -7.68 2.55
N ALA A 84 -5.94 -8.89 2.00
CA ALA A 84 -6.66 -10.05 2.53
C ALA A 84 -6.23 -10.39 3.97
N VAL A 85 -4.92 -10.36 4.27
CA VAL A 85 -4.41 -10.61 5.63
C VAL A 85 -4.93 -9.57 6.62
N ARG A 86 -4.98 -8.27 6.26
CA ARG A 86 -5.57 -7.22 7.11
C ARG A 86 -7.03 -7.50 7.44
N ALA A 87 -7.80 -7.91 6.43
CA ALA A 87 -9.20 -8.26 6.63
C ALA A 87 -9.36 -9.47 7.57
N LEU A 88 -8.55 -10.50 7.40
CA LEU A 88 -8.56 -11.70 8.26
C LEU A 88 -8.16 -11.38 9.70
N GLU A 89 -7.03 -10.69 9.89
CA GLU A 89 -6.52 -10.35 11.24
C GLU A 89 -7.46 -9.43 12.01
N ARG A 90 -8.20 -8.57 11.31
CA ARG A 90 -9.17 -7.67 11.96
C ARG A 90 -10.60 -8.21 11.96
N GLY A 91 -10.84 -9.41 11.41
CA GLY A 91 -12.19 -9.98 11.33
C GLY A 91 -13.15 -9.11 10.52
N MET A 92 -12.67 -8.53 9.42
CA MET A 92 -13.45 -7.70 8.50
C MET A 92 -14.09 -8.56 7.41
N LYS A 93 -15.21 -8.09 6.86
CA LYS A 93 -15.77 -8.64 5.63
C LYS A 93 -14.90 -8.20 4.45
N LEU A 94 -14.31 -9.15 3.72
CA LEU A 94 -13.55 -8.85 2.51
C LEU A 94 -14.49 -8.94 1.29
N LEU A 95 -14.63 -7.83 0.59
CA LEU A 95 -15.23 -7.75 -0.74
C LEU A 95 -14.10 -7.80 -1.76
N SER A 96 -14.24 -8.60 -2.81
CA SER A 96 -13.24 -8.72 -3.86
C SER A 96 -13.85 -8.35 -5.20
N VAL A 97 -13.16 -7.50 -5.95
CA VAL A 97 -13.49 -7.13 -7.32
C VAL A 97 -12.39 -7.58 -8.27
N GLU A 98 -12.71 -7.67 -9.55
CA GLU A 98 -11.71 -7.99 -10.57
C GLU A 98 -10.64 -6.88 -10.60
N PRO A 99 -9.36 -7.24 -10.45
CA PRO A 99 -8.28 -6.27 -10.56
C PRO A 99 -8.20 -5.67 -11.97
N GLY A 100 -8.07 -4.36 -12.06
CA GLY A 100 -7.98 -3.67 -13.35
C GLY A 100 -7.70 -2.19 -13.17
N SER A 101 -7.74 -1.45 -14.28
CA SER A 101 -7.54 0.00 -14.28
C SER A 101 -8.74 0.77 -13.73
N HIS A 102 -9.93 0.15 -13.72
CA HIS A 102 -11.20 0.69 -13.22
C HIS A 102 -11.84 -0.28 -12.20
N PRO A 103 -11.25 -0.44 -10.99
CA PRO A 103 -11.72 -1.45 -10.04
C PRO A 103 -13.10 -1.13 -9.47
N LEU A 104 -13.54 0.13 -9.50
CA LEU A 104 -14.85 0.57 -9.01
C LEU A 104 -15.89 0.72 -10.13
N GLY A 105 -15.60 0.20 -11.33
CA GLY A 105 -16.56 0.20 -12.45
C GLY A 105 -17.84 -0.56 -12.15
N SER A 106 -18.95 -0.21 -12.80
CA SER A 106 -20.29 -0.74 -12.54
C SER A 106 -20.35 -2.26 -12.55
N ALA A 107 -19.71 -2.91 -13.53
CA ALA A 107 -19.67 -4.36 -13.63
C ALA A 107 -19.05 -5.04 -12.39
N ASN A 108 -18.05 -4.43 -11.76
CA ASN A 108 -17.44 -4.91 -10.54
C ASN A 108 -18.33 -4.65 -9.31
N MET A 109 -19.00 -3.49 -9.28
CA MET A 109 -19.72 -3.04 -8.09
C MET A 109 -21.16 -3.58 -8.00
N GLU A 110 -21.78 -3.98 -9.11
CA GLU A 110 -23.12 -4.60 -9.13
C GLU A 110 -23.21 -5.84 -8.25
N GLY A 111 -22.20 -6.71 -8.28
CA GLY A 111 -22.19 -7.92 -7.48
C GLY A 111 -21.82 -7.73 -6.02
N ILE A 112 -21.29 -6.58 -5.64
CA ILE A 112 -20.94 -6.26 -4.24
C ILE A 112 -22.18 -5.85 -3.44
N GLY A 113 -23.23 -5.42 -4.12
CA GLY A 113 -24.37 -4.78 -3.48
C GLY A 113 -24.10 -3.30 -3.18
N ASN A 114 -24.77 -2.75 -2.20
CA ASN A 114 -24.65 -1.35 -1.84
C ASN A 114 -24.23 -1.18 -0.37
N PRO A 115 -23.00 -1.50 0.01
CA PRO A 115 -22.53 -1.27 1.37
C PRO A 115 -22.53 0.23 1.66
N PRO A 116 -22.98 0.66 2.84
CA PRO A 116 -23.02 2.08 3.19
C PRO A 116 -21.61 2.68 3.30
N VAL A 117 -20.65 1.91 3.76
CA VAL A 117 -19.25 2.32 3.97
C VAL A 117 -18.31 1.14 3.71
N ILE A 118 -17.17 1.42 3.08
CA ILE A 118 -16.02 0.53 2.96
C ILE A 118 -14.94 1.09 3.90
N ASP A 119 -14.56 0.33 4.93
CA ASP A 119 -13.63 0.84 5.94
C ASP A 119 -12.20 0.94 5.44
N LEU A 120 -11.78 0.02 4.56
CA LEU A 120 -10.42 -0.02 4.03
C LEU A 120 -10.40 -0.45 2.57
N SER A 121 -9.63 0.25 1.75
CA SER A 121 -9.17 -0.23 0.44
C SER A 121 -7.74 0.22 0.18
N ALA A 122 -7.06 -0.47 -0.75
CA ALA A 122 -5.76 -0.04 -1.25
C ALA A 122 -5.74 -0.13 -2.78
N MET A 123 -5.14 0.88 -3.40
CA MET A 123 -5.05 1.03 -4.86
C MET A 123 -3.68 1.57 -5.28
N VAL A 124 -3.33 1.38 -6.55
CA VAL A 124 -2.18 2.08 -7.14
C VAL A 124 -2.61 3.46 -7.68
N PRO A 125 -1.68 4.43 -7.85
CA PRO A 125 -2.01 5.77 -8.33
C PRO A 125 -2.82 5.79 -9.61
N LEU A 126 -2.50 4.92 -10.57
CA LEU A 126 -3.21 4.82 -11.85
C LEU A 126 -4.69 4.40 -11.68
N GLN A 127 -4.98 3.45 -10.80
CA GLN A 127 -6.36 3.04 -10.50
C GLN A 127 -7.16 4.21 -9.95
N VAL A 128 -6.57 4.94 -9.00
CA VAL A 128 -7.22 6.10 -8.37
C VAL A 128 -7.44 7.22 -9.38
N TRP A 129 -6.43 7.52 -10.22
CA TRP A 129 -6.54 8.51 -11.27
C TRP A 129 -7.70 8.20 -12.22
N ASN A 130 -7.77 6.97 -12.72
CA ASN A 130 -8.84 6.54 -13.64
C ASN A 130 -10.22 6.59 -12.97
N THR A 131 -10.32 6.11 -11.74
CA THR A 131 -11.56 6.17 -10.94
C THR A 131 -12.08 7.60 -10.77
N LEU A 132 -11.19 8.58 -10.59
CA LEU A 132 -11.58 9.98 -10.43
C LEU A 132 -12.14 10.62 -11.71
N GLN A 133 -11.82 10.05 -12.90
CA GLN A 133 -12.31 10.54 -14.19
C GLN A 133 -13.75 10.09 -14.49
N VAL A 134 -14.29 9.12 -13.74
CA VAL A 134 -15.63 8.55 -13.95
C VAL A 134 -16.53 8.90 -12.77
N PRO A 135 -17.60 9.70 -12.95
CA PRO A 135 -18.44 10.19 -11.84
C PRO A 135 -18.98 9.08 -10.94
N GLU A 136 -19.47 7.99 -11.51
CA GLU A 136 -20.04 6.84 -10.78
C GLU A 136 -18.99 6.12 -9.94
N GLU A 137 -17.77 5.96 -10.48
CA GLU A 137 -16.64 5.36 -9.75
C GLU A 137 -16.15 6.29 -8.63
N ARG A 138 -16.15 7.61 -8.87
CA ARG A 138 -15.82 8.62 -7.86
C ARG A 138 -16.78 8.56 -6.67
N GLU A 139 -18.08 8.33 -6.92
CA GLU A 139 -19.06 8.15 -5.84
C GLU A 139 -18.71 6.92 -4.98
N TRP A 140 -18.33 5.80 -5.60
CA TRP A 140 -17.88 4.62 -4.88
C TRP A 140 -16.60 4.88 -4.09
N LEU A 141 -15.64 5.60 -4.67
CA LEU A 141 -14.40 5.99 -3.99
C LEU A 141 -14.70 6.79 -2.72
N CYS A 142 -15.66 7.71 -2.76
CA CYS A 142 -16.07 8.53 -1.62
C CYS A 142 -16.75 7.73 -0.48
N ARG A 143 -17.08 6.45 -0.70
CA ARG A 143 -17.59 5.55 0.36
C ARG A 143 -16.48 4.80 1.10
N ILE A 144 -15.23 4.95 0.67
CA ILE A 144 -14.06 4.33 1.30
C ILE A 144 -13.59 5.24 2.43
N ARG A 145 -13.62 4.75 3.68
CA ARG A 145 -13.17 5.52 4.85
C ARG A 145 -11.67 5.76 4.86
N HIS A 146 -10.90 4.71 4.59
CA HIS A 146 -9.43 4.75 4.51
C HIS A 146 -8.98 4.17 3.17
N LEU A 147 -8.44 5.01 2.30
CA LEU A 147 -7.81 4.63 1.05
C LEU A 147 -6.29 4.69 1.20
N ILE A 148 -5.61 3.56 1.04
CA ILE A 148 -4.15 3.51 0.99
C ILE A 148 -3.70 3.50 -0.47
N ILE A 149 -2.82 4.42 -0.84
CA ILE A 149 -2.22 4.49 -2.18
C ILE A 149 -0.76 4.08 -2.07
N GLY A 150 -0.36 3.10 -2.88
CA GLY A 150 1.00 2.59 -2.90
C GLY A 150 1.41 2.04 -4.25
N GLY A 151 2.64 1.55 -4.36
CA GLY A 151 3.17 0.97 -5.59
C GLY A 151 3.66 1.98 -6.62
N GLY A 152 3.68 3.28 -6.30
CA GLY A 152 4.19 4.35 -7.15
C GLY A 152 4.06 5.73 -6.52
N ALA A 153 4.72 6.71 -7.10
CA ALA A 153 4.60 8.11 -6.68
C ALA A 153 3.20 8.65 -7.02
N ILE A 154 2.69 9.51 -6.16
CA ILE A 154 1.46 10.27 -6.39
C ILE A 154 1.87 11.59 -7.05
N SER A 155 1.37 11.86 -8.26
CA SER A 155 1.67 13.13 -8.94
C SER A 155 1.03 14.32 -8.21
N PRO A 156 1.59 15.54 -8.35
CA PRO A 156 1.01 16.74 -7.75
C PRO A 156 -0.45 16.98 -8.14
N GLU A 157 -0.80 16.67 -9.40
CA GLU A 157 -2.16 16.81 -9.92
C GLU A 157 -3.13 15.83 -9.22
N LEU A 158 -2.71 14.56 -9.10
CA LEU A 158 -3.49 13.55 -8.39
C LEU A 158 -3.61 13.93 -6.91
N GLU A 159 -2.54 14.38 -6.28
CA GLU A 159 -2.56 14.81 -4.88
C GLU A 159 -3.54 15.96 -4.64
N LYS A 160 -3.58 16.93 -5.55
CA LYS A 160 -4.54 18.04 -5.49
C LYS A 160 -5.99 17.55 -5.54
N GLU A 161 -6.32 16.62 -6.43
CA GLU A 161 -7.65 16.02 -6.52
C GLU A 161 -7.99 15.22 -5.25
N LEU A 162 -7.05 14.43 -4.73
CA LEU A 162 -7.25 13.61 -3.55
C LEU A 162 -7.53 14.44 -2.29
N ARG A 163 -6.95 15.64 -2.18
CA ARG A 163 -7.19 16.58 -1.07
C ARG A 163 -8.64 17.09 -1.03
N THR A 164 -9.39 16.99 -2.13
CA THR A 164 -10.80 17.41 -2.21
C THR A 164 -11.78 16.33 -1.73
N LEU A 165 -11.32 15.10 -1.58
CA LEU A 165 -12.19 13.98 -1.25
C LEU A 165 -12.57 13.98 0.24
N PRO A 166 -13.83 13.63 0.60
CA PRO A 166 -14.32 13.59 1.98
C PRO A 166 -13.91 12.30 2.73
N ILE A 167 -12.73 11.74 2.41
CA ILE A 167 -12.22 10.47 2.92
C ILE A 167 -10.80 10.59 3.45
N ASN A 168 -10.33 9.60 4.20
CA ASN A 168 -8.93 9.58 4.64
C ASN A 168 -8.06 8.90 3.58
N VAL A 169 -7.29 9.69 2.85
CA VAL A 169 -6.33 9.19 1.86
C VAL A 169 -4.94 9.15 2.45
N TRP A 170 -4.25 8.03 2.25
CA TRP A 170 -2.92 7.75 2.78
C TRP A 170 -1.97 7.36 1.67
N SER A 171 -0.84 8.04 1.56
CA SER A 171 0.31 7.59 0.79
C SER A 171 1.13 6.61 1.63
N SER A 172 1.48 5.46 1.08
CA SER A 172 2.24 4.44 1.80
C SER A 172 3.72 4.45 1.42
N TYR A 173 4.58 4.26 2.42
CA TYR A 173 6.00 4.04 2.23
C TYR A 173 6.41 2.67 2.77
N GLY A 174 7.10 1.90 1.96
CA GLY A 174 7.61 0.57 2.27
C GLY A 174 8.25 -0.07 1.06
N MET A 175 8.82 -1.24 1.26
CA MET A 175 9.53 -2.00 0.23
C MET A 175 9.28 -3.49 0.40
N THR A 176 9.80 -4.29 -0.52
CA THR A 176 9.65 -5.76 -0.47
C THR A 176 10.25 -6.36 0.80
N GLU A 177 11.39 -5.83 1.24
CA GLU A 177 12.12 -6.25 2.43
C GLU A 177 11.34 -6.04 3.73
N THR A 178 10.44 -5.04 3.73
CA THR A 178 9.53 -4.75 4.86
C THR A 178 8.14 -5.38 4.67
N LEU A 179 7.95 -6.28 3.72
CA LEU A 179 6.71 -6.95 3.33
C LEU A 179 5.66 -6.02 2.72
N SER A 180 5.44 -4.90 3.34
CA SER A 180 4.44 -3.90 3.02
C SER A 180 4.93 -2.55 3.52
N HIS A 181 4.02 -1.59 3.61
CA HIS A 181 4.35 -0.27 4.14
C HIS A 181 4.71 -0.32 5.62
N ILE A 182 5.67 0.51 5.99
CA ILE A 182 6.12 0.74 7.36
C ILE A 182 5.72 2.12 7.88
N ALA A 183 5.31 3.01 7.00
CA ALA A 183 4.87 4.35 7.32
C ALA A 183 3.73 4.78 6.40
N LEU A 184 2.88 5.66 6.90
CA LEU A 184 1.78 6.26 6.17
C LEU A 184 1.85 7.78 6.29
N ARG A 185 1.59 8.48 5.18
CA ARG A 185 1.42 9.93 5.10
C ARG A 185 -0.01 10.24 4.73
N ARG A 186 -0.70 11.01 5.56
CA ARG A 186 -1.99 11.56 5.18
C ARG A 186 -1.80 12.53 4.02
N ILE A 187 -2.64 12.44 2.99
CA ILE A 187 -2.46 13.25 1.77
C ILE A 187 -2.51 14.77 2.02
N SER A 188 -3.10 15.19 3.14
CA SER A 188 -3.11 16.60 3.59
C SER A 188 -1.84 17.02 4.33
N GLU A 189 -0.92 16.09 4.60
CA GLU A 189 0.32 16.31 5.35
C GLU A 189 1.53 16.09 4.43
N ASP A 190 2.69 16.67 4.83
CA ASP A 190 3.92 16.61 4.02
C ASP A 190 4.90 15.53 4.50
N HIS A 191 4.58 14.81 5.58
CA HIS A 191 5.49 13.86 6.18
C HIS A 191 4.82 12.53 6.53
N TYR A 192 5.62 11.47 6.45
CA TYR A 192 5.25 10.13 6.83
C TYR A 192 5.35 9.94 8.34
N THR A 193 4.43 9.18 8.89
CA THR A 193 4.43 8.69 10.28
C THR A 193 4.66 7.18 10.26
N PRO A 194 5.68 6.65 10.94
CA PRO A 194 5.92 5.23 11.02
C PRO A 194 4.79 4.52 11.78
N LEU A 195 4.54 3.26 11.40
CA LEU A 195 3.61 2.40 12.12
C LEU A 195 4.17 2.05 13.51
N PRO A 196 3.31 1.68 14.48
CA PRO A 196 3.75 1.28 15.81
C PRO A 196 4.77 0.13 15.77
N GLY A 197 5.85 0.25 16.55
CA GLY A 197 6.91 -0.75 16.61
C GLY A 197 7.99 -0.62 15.53
N ILE A 198 7.93 0.41 14.68
CA ILE A 198 8.96 0.75 13.70
C ILE A 198 9.82 1.88 14.26
N SER A 199 11.13 1.68 14.28
CA SER A 199 12.13 2.69 14.59
C SER A 199 12.88 3.13 13.34
N LEU A 200 13.09 4.43 13.21
CA LEU A 200 13.71 5.02 12.03
C LEU A 200 14.89 5.91 12.47
N GLU A 201 15.97 5.87 11.70
CA GLU A 201 17.17 6.71 11.89
C GLU A 201 17.62 7.25 10.53
N GLN A 202 18.35 8.36 10.56
CA GLN A 202 19.03 8.87 9.39
C GLN A 202 20.51 8.52 9.48
N ALA A 203 21.03 7.87 8.44
CA ALA A 203 22.44 7.57 8.30
C ALA A 203 23.27 8.85 8.01
N GLU A 204 24.59 8.77 8.15
CA GLU A 204 25.51 9.87 7.84
C GLU A 204 25.41 10.34 6.38
N ASP A 205 25.06 9.45 5.45
CA ASP A 205 24.86 9.73 4.04
C ASP A 205 23.47 10.33 3.71
N GLY A 206 22.64 10.56 4.74
CA GLY A 206 21.30 11.13 4.62
C GLY A 206 20.21 10.09 4.33
N CYS A 207 20.56 8.83 4.13
CA CYS A 207 19.61 7.77 3.83
C CYS A 207 18.86 7.28 5.07
N LEU A 208 17.66 6.72 4.83
CA LEU A 208 16.83 6.15 5.88
C LEU A 208 17.36 4.79 6.33
N ILE A 209 17.48 4.61 7.63
CA ILE A 209 17.68 3.31 8.27
C ILE A 209 16.37 2.88 8.92
N ILE A 210 15.94 1.65 8.63
CA ILE A 210 14.70 1.06 9.14
C ILE A 210 15.05 -0.06 10.11
N ASP A 211 14.50 0.01 11.32
CA ASP A 211 14.52 -1.07 12.30
C ASP A 211 13.08 -1.51 12.58
N ALA A 212 12.73 -2.69 12.09
CA ALA A 212 11.39 -3.23 12.10
C ALA A 212 11.42 -4.73 12.44
N PRO A 213 11.85 -5.14 13.63
CA PRO A 213 12.18 -6.53 13.95
C PRO A 213 11.00 -7.51 13.78
N ALA A 214 9.75 -7.05 13.93
CA ALA A 214 8.56 -7.86 13.68
C ALA A 214 8.30 -8.11 12.18
N LEU A 215 8.90 -7.33 11.27
CA LEU A 215 8.71 -7.40 9.82
C LEU A 215 9.97 -7.88 9.10
N CYS A 216 11.12 -7.41 9.54
CA CYS A 216 12.41 -7.72 8.99
C CYS A 216 13.42 -7.94 10.11
N PRO A 217 14.14 -9.09 10.17
CA PRO A 217 15.07 -9.39 11.27
C PRO A 217 16.31 -8.50 11.25
N GLU A 218 16.66 -7.95 10.08
CA GLU A 218 17.84 -7.12 9.89
C GLU A 218 17.45 -5.65 9.77
N ARG A 219 18.29 -4.76 10.29
CA ARG A 219 18.18 -3.32 10.04
C ARG A 219 18.46 -3.06 8.57
N LEU A 220 17.59 -2.32 7.93
CA LEU A 220 17.72 -2.01 6.51
C LEU A 220 18.29 -0.60 6.34
N HIS A 221 19.40 -0.49 5.63
CA HIS A 221 19.94 0.76 5.14
C HIS A 221 19.40 0.97 3.72
N THR A 222 18.52 1.92 3.54
CA THR A 222 17.88 2.19 2.25
C THR A 222 18.73 3.13 1.39
N ASN A 223 18.32 3.32 0.13
CA ASN A 223 18.84 4.38 -0.73
C ASN A 223 17.94 5.62 -0.75
N ASP A 224 16.92 5.68 0.12
CA ASP A 224 15.99 6.79 0.17
C ASP A 224 16.54 7.89 1.08
N ILE A 225 16.83 9.06 0.51
CA ILE A 225 17.27 10.25 1.26
C ILE A 225 16.06 10.86 1.94
N VAL A 226 16.19 11.12 3.24
CA VAL A 226 15.09 11.60 4.06
C VAL A 226 15.47 12.85 4.84
N ARG A 227 14.43 13.59 5.24
CA ARG A 227 14.51 14.69 6.22
C ARG A 227 13.56 14.40 7.37
N PHE A 228 14.08 14.34 8.59
CA PHE A 228 13.26 14.16 9.78
C PHE A 228 12.60 15.45 10.23
N HIS A 229 11.37 15.35 10.68
CA HIS A 229 10.58 16.39 11.33
C HIS A 229 10.23 15.95 12.76
N GLY A 230 11.01 16.40 13.71
CA GLY A 230 10.92 15.91 15.09
C GLY A 230 11.41 14.47 15.22
N LYS A 231 10.89 13.73 16.22
CA LYS A 231 11.43 12.40 16.55
C LYS A 231 10.91 11.27 15.67
N ASN A 232 9.70 11.40 15.12
CA ASN A 232 8.99 10.26 14.51
C ASN A 232 8.30 10.58 13.18
N ARG A 233 8.68 11.65 12.49
CA ARG A 233 8.12 11.99 11.19
C ARG A 233 9.22 12.27 10.20
N PHE A 234 9.03 11.90 8.94
CA PHE A 234 10.03 12.12 7.91
C PHE A 234 9.41 12.44 6.56
N GLN A 235 10.15 13.16 5.75
CA GLN A 235 9.89 13.36 4.32
C GLN A 235 10.90 12.54 3.53
N ILE A 236 10.47 12.01 2.40
CA ILE A 236 11.35 11.44 1.38
C ILE A 236 11.73 12.60 0.46
N ILE A 237 13.03 12.84 0.33
CA ILE A 237 13.58 13.92 -0.50
C ILE A 237 13.90 13.41 -1.90
N GLY A 238 14.34 12.16 -2.00
CA GLY A 238 14.69 11.50 -3.25
C GLY A 238 15.48 10.24 -2.99
N ARG A 239 16.06 9.70 -4.06
CA ARG A 239 16.89 8.50 -3.98
C ARG A 239 18.36 8.84 -4.19
N LYS A 240 19.25 8.20 -3.42
CA LYS A 240 20.69 8.34 -3.57
C LYS A 240 21.16 7.99 -4.99
N ASP A 241 20.52 6.99 -5.61
CA ASP A 241 20.81 6.53 -6.96
C ASP A 241 20.49 7.59 -8.04
N ASN A 242 19.56 8.52 -7.74
CA ASN A 242 19.09 9.58 -8.61
C ASN A 242 19.80 10.93 -8.32
N THR A 243 20.86 10.93 -7.51
CA THR A 243 21.61 12.15 -7.20
C THR A 243 22.58 12.48 -8.32
N ILE A 244 22.45 13.65 -8.94
CA ILE A 244 23.41 14.20 -9.90
C ILE A 244 24.42 15.04 -9.16
N CYS A 245 25.72 14.81 -9.40
CA CYS A 245 26.79 15.67 -8.92
C CYS A 245 27.24 16.61 -10.04
N SER A 246 26.97 17.91 -9.91
CA SER A 246 27.42 18.94 -10.85
C SER A 246 28.23 20.00 -10.11
N GLY A 247 29.51 20.15 -10.49
CA GLY A 247 30.39 21.17 -9.89
C GLY A 247 30.58 21.03 -8.36
N GLY A 248 30.48 19.80 -7.81
CA GLY A 248 30.56 19.56 -6.36
C GLY A 248 29.25 19.75 -5.61
N ILE A 249 28.19 20.14 -6.29
CA ILE A 249 26.83 20.28 -5.74
C ILE A 249 26.07 18.98 -6.03
N LYS A 250 25.47 18.40 -4.97
CA LYS A 250 24.56 17.26 -5.11
C LYS A 250 23.15 17.76 -5.36
N ILE A 251 22.56 17.38 -6.48
CA ILE A 251 21.21 17.77 -6.90
C ILE A 251 20.36 16.50 -6.95
N GLN A 252 19.23 16.50 -6.26
CA GLN A 252 18.24 15.43 -6.36
C GLN A 252 17.38 15.67 -7.61
N ILE A 253 17.25 14.65 -8.46
CA ILE A 253 16.44 14.76 -9.69
C ILE A 253 14.99 15.07 -9.32
N GLU A 254 14.47 14.44 -8.30
CA GLU A 254 13.11 14.61 -7.80
C GLU A 254 12.83 16.05 -7.33
N GLU A 255 13.84 16.75 -6.78
CA GLU A 255 13.70 18.16 -6.42
C GLU A 255 13.61 19.06 -7.66
N VAL A 256 14.35 18.72 -8.72
CA VAL A 256 14.29 19.45 -10.01
C VAL A 256 12.96 19.23 -10.71
N GLU A 257 12.48 17.98 -10.74
CA GLU A 257 11.19 17.63 -11.35
C GLU A 257 10.00 18.31 -10.65
N ALA A 258 10.09 18.52 -9.35
CA ALA A 258 9.06 19.23 -8.60
C ALA A 258 8.99 20.75 -8.89
N TRP A 259 10.00 21.31 -9.59
CA TRP A 259 10.07 22.73 -9.99
C TRP A 259 9.60 22.98 -11.43
N LEU A 260 9.46 21.92 -12.21
CA LEU A 260 9.00 21.96 -13.61
C LEU A 260 7.49 21.74 -13.73
#